data_d3d767b8383861e6428bd3d9318f793d
#
_entry.id   d3d767b8383861e6428bd3d9318f793d
#
_cell.length_a   1.000
_cell.length_b   1.000
_cell.length_c   1.000
_cell.angle_alpha   90.00
_cell.angle_beta   90.00
_cell.angle_gamma   90.00
#
_symmetry.space_group_name_H-M   'P 1'
#
loop_
_entity.id
_entity.type
_entity.pdbx_description
1 polymer ?
#
loop_
_entity_poly.entity_id
_entity_poly.type
_entity_poly.pdbx_seq_one_letter_code
_entity_poly.pdbx_strand_id
1 'polypeptide(L)'
;MLDDFRLRVFMMAAAEGSFTRAAQHLGVSQPAVSQNIAELEKQIGVTLFERGRGEVALTAEGYVFKDYASKILHWYDATDALFGSTGKMTVNRPVRIAATSFVATHLLPDLLRDLLAVTATSFIIETYPESAFPESMDADLYYFTSARGDTLNFDAGSIVGVVQAALVTAGPDFPEEPRYSVWAPYRPSVSQDIYARSVLVSDSIPALLDLIRTNSNLVGVIPSQAASGLVIHPDPLPHLQQDLHLRFSDAFSRSTMAQWLSARFAE
;
A
#
# COMPACT_ATOMS: atom_id res chain seq x y z
N MET A 1 9.87 -27.67 4.39
CA MET A 1 9.29 -26.72 3.43
C MET A 1 7.79 -26.97 3.39
N LEU A 2 7.01 -26.05 3.96
CA LEU A 2 5.56 -26.04 3.86
C LEU A 2 5.23 -25.42 2.51
N ASP A 3 4.74 -26.20 1.54
CA ASP A 3 4.43 -25.68 0.21
C ASP A 3 3.38 -26.55 -0.48
N ASP A 4 2.45 -25.92 -1.20
CA ASP A 4 1.61 -26.63 -2.16
C ASP A 4 2.09 -26.31 -3.58
N PHE A 5 2.81 -27.21 -4.18
CA PHE A 5 3.37 -27.07 -5.52
C PHE A 5 2.29 -26.76 -6.58
N ARG A 6 1.06 -27.23 -6.40
CA ARG A 6 -0.05 -26.95 -7.33
C ARG A 6 -0.42 -25.47 -7.37
N LEU A 7 -0.37 -24.78 -6.21
CA LEU A 7 -0.58 -23.33 -6.16
C LEU A 7 0.52 -22.58 -6.92
N ARG A 8 1.79 -23.01 -6.80
CA ARG A 8 2.90 -22.43 -7.58
C ARG A 8 2.75 -22.67 -9.08
N VAL A 9 2.34 -23.88 -9.46
CA VAL A 9 2.03 -24.23 -10.87
C VAL A 9 0.91 -23.34 -11.40
N PHE A 10 -0.16 -23.17 -10.64
CA PHE A 10 -1.29 -22.30 -10.99
C PHE A 10 -0.82 -20.83 -11.19
N MET A 11 -0.09 -20.26 -10.22
CA MET A 11 0.40 -18.89 -10.28
C MET A 11 1.34 -18.66 -11.47
N MET A 12 2.23 -19.62 -11.76
CA MET A 12 3.13 -19.55 -12.91
C MET A 12 2.36 -19.65 -14.24
N ALA A 13 1.38 -20.54 -14.34
CA ALA A 13 0.53 -20.68 -15.52
C ALA A 13 -0.29 -19.42 -15.77
N ALA A 14 -0.79 -18.77 -14.71
CA ALA A 14 -1.52 -17.51 -14.76
C ALA A 14 -0.63 -16.32 -15.19
N ALA A 15 0.62 -16.30 -14.74
CA ALA A 15 1.58 -15.24 -15.10
C ALA A 15 2.04 -15.38 -16.57
N GLU A 16 2.31 -16.60 -17.03
CA GLU A 16 2.83 -16.89 -18.37
C GLU A 16 1.75 -16.91 -19.45
N GLY A 17 0.48 -17.11 -19.10
CA GLY A 17 -0.60 -17.34 -20.05
C GLY A 17 -0.35 -18.54 -20.96
N SER A 18 0.49 -19.51 -20.52
CA SER A 18 0.89 -20.68 -21.29
C SER A 18 1.41 -21.80 -20.38
N PHE A 19 0.81 -22.98 -20.46
CA PHE A 19 1.28 -24.16 -19.72
C PHE A 19 2.68 -24.60 -20.14
N THR A 20 3.05 -24.38 -21.40
CA THR A 20 4.38 -24.73 -21.90
C THR A 20 5.46 -23.81 -21.31
N ARG A 21 5.23 -22.49 -21.30
CA ARG A 21 6.17 -21.54 -20.69
C ARG A 21 6.25 -21.73 -19.16
N ALA A 22 5.11 -21.95 -18.51
CA ALA A 22 5.08 -22.27 -17.08
C ALA A 22 5.91 -23.53 -16.75
N ALA A 23 5.79 -24.58 -17.58
CA ALA A 23 6.56 -25.81 -17.42
C ALA A 23 8.07 -25.57 -17.53
N GLN A 24 8.49 -24.75 -18.51
CA GLN A 24 9.90 -24.36 -18.69
C GLN A 24 10.44 -23.61 -17.46
N HIS A 25 9.71 -22.62 -16.96
CA HIS A 25 10.11 -21.86 -15.77
C HIS A 25 10.18 -22.69 -14.49
N LEU A 26 9.25 -23.67 -14.34
CA LEU A 26 9.21 -24.56 -13.17
C LEU A 26 10.16 -25.76 -13.28
N GLY A 27 10.81 -25.98 -14.42
CA GLY A 27 11.69 -27.13 -14.65
C GLY A 27 10.95 -28.46 -14.68
N VAL A 28 9.68 -28.47 -15.11
CA VAL A 28 8.83 -29.67 -15.19
C VAL A 28 8.30 -29.89 -16.62
N SER A 29 7.64 -31.02 -16.88
CA SER A 29 7.02 -31.26 -18.18
C SER A 29 5.65 -30.53 -18.28
N GLN A 30 5.28 -30.13 -19.50
CA GLN A 30 3.96 -29.52 -19.74
C GLN A 30 2.78 -30.44 -19.33
N PRO A 31 2.81 -31.78 -19.54
CA PRO A 31 1.79 -32.68 -19.01
C PRO A 31 1.66 -32.61 -17.48
N ALA A 32 2.79 -32.46 -16.74
CA ALA A 32 2.76 -32.33 -15.29
C ALA A 32 2.07 -31.02 -14.87
N VAL A 33 2.32 -29.90 -15.55
CA VAL A 33 1.59 -28.64 -15.31
C VAL A 33 0.09 -28.83 -15.54
N SER A 34 -0.29 -29.42 -16.70
CA SER A 34 -1.70 -29.66 -17.03
C SER A 34 -2.40 -30.56 -16.02
N GLN A 35 -1.73 -31.62 -15.54
CA GLN A 35 -2.26 -32.50 -14.52
C GLN A 35 -2.47 -31.82 -13.18
N ASN A 36 -1.47 -31.04 -12.72
CA ASN A 36 -1.57 -30.29 -11.46
C ASN A 36 -2.74 -29.29 -11.48
N ILE A 37 -2.95 -28.59 -12.60
CA ILE A 37 -4.09 -27.67 -12.77
C ILE A 37 -5.41 -28.47 -12.76
N ALA A 38 -5.51 -29.57 -13.49
CA ALA A 38 -6.73 -30.38 -13.53
C ALA A 38 -7.09 -30.95 -12.15
N GLU A 39 -6.10 -31.39 -11.37
CA GLU A 39 -6.32 -31.87 -9.99
C GLU A 39 -6.76 -30.74 -9.07
N LEU A 40 -6.20 -29.53 -9.22
CA LEU A 40 -6.59 -28.36 -8.46
C LEU A 40 -8.04 -27.97 -8.77
N GLU A 41 -8.40 -27.84 -10.06
CA GLU A 41 -9.76 -27.54 -10.53
C GLU A 41 -10.77 -28.60 -10.04
N LYS A 42 -10.39 -29.87 -10.07
CA LYS A 42 -11.21 -30.97 -9.54
C LYS A 42 -11.45 -30.86 -8.02
N GLN A 43 -10.42 -30.47 -7.25
CA GLN A 43 -10.55 -30.34 -5.79
C GLN A 43 -11.46 -29.20 -5.39
N ILE A 44 -11.37 -28.06 -6.07
CA ILE A 44 -12.17 -26.88 -5.76
C ILE A 44 -13.52 -26.87 -6.47
N GLY A 45 -13.72 -27.75 -7.46
CA GLY A 45 -14.99 -27.92 -8.17
C GLY A 45 -15.29 -26.87 -9.22
N VAL A 46 -14.32 -26.04 -9.60
CA VAL A 46 -14.48 -24.99 -10.61
C VAL A 46 -13.31 -24.96 -11.60
N THR A 47 -13.57 -24.50 -12.82
CA THR A 47 -12.56 -24.33 -13.85
C THR A 47 -11.86 -22.98 -13.64
N LEU A 48 -10.53 -22.98 -13.58
CA LEU A 48 -9.73 -21.78 -13.35
C LEU A 48 -9.15 -21.19 -14.63
N PHE A 49 -9.00 -22.02 -15.67
CA PHE A 49 -8.47 -21.58 -16.96
C PHE A 49 -9.42 -21.89 -18.11
N GLU A 50 -9.60 -20.90 -18.97
CA GLU A 50 -10.14 -21.11 -20.32
C GLU A 50 -9.04 -21.62 -21.23
N ARG A 51 -9.32 -22.72 -21.93
CA ARG A 51 -8.35 -23.36 -22.83
C ARG A 51 -8.58 -22.88 -24.29
N GLY A 52 -7.64 -22.07 -24.79
CA GLY A 52 -7.58 -21.66 -26.18
C GLY A 52 -6.53 -22.43 -26.99
N ARG A 53 -6.34 -22.08 -28.26
CA ARG A 53 -5.31 -22.69 -29.13
C ARG A 53 -3.92 -22.20 -28.74
N GLY A 54 -3.28 -22.89 -27.77
CA GLY A 54 -1.90 -22.60 -27.34
C GLY A 54 -1.72 -21.54 -26.26
N GLU A 55 -2.77 -20.80 -25.91
CA GLU A 55 -2.81 -19.84 -24.82
C GLU A 55 -3.87 -20.23 -23.81
N VAL A 56 -3.65 -19.85 -22.57
CA VAL A 56 -4.61 -20.05 -21.47
C VAL A 56 -4.88 -18.70 -20.82
N ALA A 57 -6.16 -18.41 -20.57
CA ALA A 57 -6.60 -17.24 -19.86
C ALA A 57 -7.30 -17.66 -18.56
N LEU A 58 -7.28 -16.82 -17.55
CA LEU A 58 -8.02 -17.07 -16.32
C LEU A 58 -9.53 -16.88 -16.56
N THR A 59 -10.34 -17.78 -15.98
CA THR A 59 -11.78 -17.55 -15.82
C THR A 59 -12.05 -16.47 -14.75
N ALA A 60 -13.31 -16.06 -14.56
CA ALA A 60 -13.67 -15.16 -13.46
C ALA A 60 -13.31 -15.77 -12.10
N GLU A 61 -13.60 -17.08 -11.93
CA GLU A 61 -13.22 -17.85 -10.75
C GLU A 61 -11.68 -17.97 -10.61
N GLY A 62 -10.98 -18.09 -11.75
CA GLY A 62 -9.52 -18.10 -11.80
C GLY A 62 -8.89 -16.82 -11.29
N TYR A 63 -9.46 -15.65 -11.60
CA TYR A 63 -9.00 -14.37 -11.04
C TYR A 63 -9.21 -14.30 -9.53
N VAL A 64 -10.38 -14.68 -9.04
CA VAL A 64 -10.64 -14.75 -7.60
C VAL A 64 -9.68 -15.72 -6.91
N PHE A 65 -9.51 -16.91 -7.49
CA PHE A 65 -8.61 -17.92 -6.94
C PHE A 65 -7.15 -17.45 -6.92
N LYS A 66 -6.70 -16.70 -7.94
CA LYS A 66 -5.35 -16.12 -8.01
C LYS A 66 -5.05 -15.24 -6.81
N ASP A 67 -6.01 -14.42 -6.40
CA ASP A 67 -5.89 -13.54 -5.24
C ASP A 67 -5.65 -14.34 -3.96
N TYR A 68 -6.48 -15.39 -3.73
CA TYR A 68 -6.33 -16.25 -2.55
C TYR A 68 -5.07 -17.13 -2.61
N ALA A 69 -4.72 -17.67 -3.78
CA ALA A 69 -3.51 -18.47 -3.96
C ALA A 69 -2.24 -17.65 -3.67
N SER A 70 -2.22 -16.39 -4.11
CA SER A 70 -1.14 -15.45 -3.78
C SER A 70 -0.98 -15.26 -2.27
N LYS A 71 -2.08 -15.09 -1.54
CA LYS A 71 -2.09 -14.95 -0.09
C LYS A 71 -1.59 -16.22 0.61
N ILE A 72 -2.06 -17.39 0.19
CA ILE A 72 -1.63 -18.67 0.76
C ILE A 72 -0.12 -18.88 0.57
N LEU A 73 0.39 -18.65 -0.65
CA LEU A 73 1.81 -18.79 -0.93
C LEU A 73 2.65 -17.79 -0.12
N HIS A 74 2.16 -16.57 0.05
CA HIS A 74 2.79 -15.58 0.92
C HIS A 74 2.95 -16.12 2.35
N TRP A 75 1.91 -16.76 2.91
CA TRP A 75 1.98 -17.32 4.26
C TRP A 75 2.90 -18.53 4.34
N TYR A 76 2.96 -19.38 3.30
CA TYR A 76 3.94 -20.45 3.23
C TYR A 76 5.37 -19.92 3.23
N ASP A 77 5.65 -18.93 2.37
CA ASP A 77 6.98 -18.31 2.28
C ASP A 77 7.36 -17.60 3.61
N ALA A 78 6.42 -16.93 4.26
CA ALA A 78 6.62 -16.31 5.57
C ALA A 78 6.93 -17.37 6.65
N THR A 79 6.23 -18.51 6.63
CA THR A 79 6.46 -19.60 7.56
C THR A 79 7.83 -20.24 7.33
N ASP A 80 8.19 -20.51 6.07
CA ASP A 80 9.51 -21.05 5.73
C ASP A 80 10.63 -20.07 6.13
N ALA A 81 10.41 -18.77 6.01
CA ALA A 81 11.37 -17.76 6.46
C ALA A 81 11.57 -17.76 7.99
N LEU A 82 10.50 -18.04 8.75
CA LEU A 82 10.56 -18.13 10.21
C LEU A 82 11.27 -19.39 10.71
N PHE A 83 11.09 -20.51 10.04
CA PHE A 83 11.55 -21.84 10.50
C PHE A 83 12.64 -22.47 9.62
N GLY A 84 13.02 -21.79 8.52
CA GLY A 84 14.03 -22.26 7.57
C GLY A 84 15.39 -22.51 8.20
N SER A 85 16.11 -23.45 7.67
CA SER A 85 17.20 -24.27 8.23
C SER A 85 18.50 -23.57 8.68
N THR A 86 18.57 -22.25 8.79
CA THR A 86 19.83 -21.54 9.14
C THR A 86 19.77 -20.63 10.37
N GLY A 87 18.62 -20.51 11.03
CA GLY A 87 18.51 -19.69 12.27
C GLY A 87 18.82 -18.19 12.10
N LYS A 88 19.08 -17.73 10.88
CA LYS A 88 19.22 -16.32 10.54
C LYS A 88 18.02 -15.94 9.69
N MET A 89 17.18 -15.06 10.23
CA MET A 89 16.11 -14.40 9.49
C MET A 89 16.70 -13.49 8.39
N THR A 90 17.07 -14.10 7.29
CA THR A 90 17.28 -13.35 6.05
C THR A 90 15.94 -13.34 5.35
N VAL A 91 15.28 -12.19 5.34
CA VAL A 91 14.09 -11.97 4.49
C VAL A 91 14.59 -12.03 3.04
N ASN A 92 14.57 -13.21 2.46
CA ASN A 92 15.04 -13.46 1.08
C ASN A 92 13.91 -13.28 0.07
N ARG A 93 12.85 -12.57 0.46
CA ARG A 93 11.69 -12.21 -0.37
C ARG A 93 11.45 -10.71 -0.34
N PRO A 94 10.75 -10.15 -1.34
CA PRO A 94 10.33 -8.77 -1.28
C PRO A 94 9.53 -8.48 0.00
N VAL A 95 9.83 -7.35 0.64
CA VAL A 95 9.03 -6.81 1.74
C VAL A 95 7.81 -6.10 1.14
N ARG A 96 6.61 -6.50 1.53
CA ARG A 96 5.37 -5.89 1.08
C ARG A 96 4.98 -4.75 2.00
N ILE A 97 4.80 -3.57 1.43
CA ILE A 97 4.41 -2.35 2.14
C ILE A 97 3.04 -1.94 1.66
N ALA A 98 2.07 -1.90 2.57
CA ALA A 98 0.77 -1.28 2.33
C ALA A 98 0.82 0.17 2.84
N ALA A 99 0.52 1.13 1.99
CA ALA A 99 0.51 2.54 2.36
C ALA A 99 -0.68 3.27 1.77
N THR A 100 -1.18 4.31 2.46
CA THR A 100 -2.15 5.21 1.85
C THR A 100 -1.49 6.03 0.73
N SER A 101 -2.29 6.53 -0.21
CA SER A 101 -1.79 7.24 -1.39
C SER A 101 -0.93 8.45 -1.03
N PHE A 102 -1.34 9.22 -0.03
CA PHE A 102 -0.55 10.34 0.47
C PHE A 102 0.79 9.88 1.06
N VAL A 103 0.76 8.88 1.95
CA VAL A 103 1.98 8.35 2.60
C VAL A 103 2.93 7.76 1.57
N ALA A 104 2.42 6.99 0.61
CA ALA A 104 3.21 6.37 -0.45
C ALA A 104 3.93 7.42 -1.33
N THR A 105 3.30 8.58 -1.55
CA THR A 105 3.83 9.63 -2.43
C THR A 105 4.80 10.57 -1.70
N HIS A 106 4.49 10.94 -0.45
CA HIS A 106 5.16 12.06 0.22
C HIS A 106 6.04 11.67 1.40
N LEU A 107 5.82 10.50 2.03
CA LEU A 107 6.54 10.08 3.23
C LEU A 107 7.36 8.80 3.03
N LEU A 108 6.79 7.82 2.34
CA LEU A 108 7.45 6.53 2.10
C LEU A 108 8.76 6.64 1.30
N PRO A 109 8.93 7.57 0.32
CA PRO A 109 10.20 7.68 -0.42
C PRO A 109 11.41 7.97 0.47
N ASP A 110 11.27 8.78 1.51
CA ASP A 110 12.37 9.07 2.46
C ASP A 110 12.70 7.84 3.29
N LEU A 111 11.67 7.14 3.79
CA LEU A 111 11.86 5.88 4.52
C LEU A 111 12.52 4.81 3.64
N LEU A 112 12.12 4.69 2.38
CA LEU A 112 12.73 3.74 1.45
C LEU A 112 14.16 4.07 1.11
N ARG A 113 14.52 5.36 0.99
CA ARG A 113 15.91 5.79 0.78
C ARG A 113 16.81 5.30 1.91
N ASP A 114 16.35 5.45 3.16
CA ASP A 114 17.10 5.00 4.33
C ASP A 114 17.18 3.47 4.39
N LEU A 115 16.08 2.78 4.09
CA LEU A 115 16.07 1.31 4.04
C LEU A 115 16.99 0.75 2.95
N LEU A 116 16.96 1.32 1.75
CA LEU A 116 17.79 0.88 0.62
C LEU A 116 19.29 1.12 0.88
N ALA A 117 19.63 2.05 1.77
CA ALA A 117 21.03 2.27 2.18
C ALA A 117 21.56 1.16 3.12
N VAL A 118 20.69 0.47 3.85
CA VAL A 118 21.08 -0.52 4.87
C VAL A 118 20.70 -1.96 4.52
N THR A 119 19.93 -2.18 3.45
CA THR A 119 19.47 -3.50 3.03
C THR A 119 19.51 -3.69 1.51
N ALA A 120 19.78 -4.91 1.07
CA ALA A 120 19.65 -5.32 -0.34
C ALA A 120 18.27 -5.93 -0.65
N THR A 121 17.32 -5.85 0.27
CA THR A 121 15.97 -6.38 0.10
C THR A 121 15.18 -5.56 -0.92
N SER A 122 14.40 -6.24 -1.76
CA SER A 122 13.44 -5.58 -2.65
C SER A 122 12.11 -5.29 -1.92
N PHE A 123 11.40 -4.28 -2.39
CA PHE A 123 10.14 -3.85 -1.81
C PHE A 123 9.01 -3.91 -2.86
N ILE A 124 7.83 -4.32 -2.43
CA ILE A 124 6.58 -4.23 -3.20
C ILE A 124 5.67 -3.26 -2.44
N ILE A 125 5.24 -2.19 -3.10
CA ILE A 125 4.40 -1.17 -2.50
C ILE A 125 3.00 -1.30 -3.08
N GLU A 126 2.02 -1.48 -2.21
CA GLU A 126 0.60 -1.46 -2.54
C GLU A 126 -0.02 -0.19 -1.96
N THR A 127 -0.68 0.61 -2.82
CA THR A 127 -1.26 1.88 -2.41
C THR A 127 -2.77 1.80 -2.32
N TYR A 128 -3.31 2.43 -1.29
CA TYR A 128 -4.72 2.44 -0.96
C TYR A 128 -5.20 3.89 -0.79
N PRO A 129 -6.45 4.20 -1.16
CA PRO A 129 -7.04 5.51 -0.82
C PRO A 129 -7.16 5.66 0.70
N GLU A 130 -7.07 6.88 1.19
CA GLU A 130 -7.15 7.20 2.63
C GLU A 130 -8.46 6.71 3.26
N SER A 131 -9.55 6.68 2.48
CA SER A 131 -10.89 6.25 2.91
C SER A 131 -11.09 4.73 2.95
N ALA A 132 -10.17 3.95 2.40
CA ALA A 132 -10.33 2.50 2.21
C ALA A 132 -9.04 1.72 2.50
N PHE A 133 -8.35 2.10 3.58
CA PHE A 133 -7.15 1.37 3.99
C PHE A 133 -7.54 -0.04 4.47
N PRO A 134 -6.88 -1.11 3.99
CA PRO A 134 -7.30 -2.47 4.27
C PRO A 134 -7.03 -2.86 5.73
N GLU A 135 -8.00 -3.51 6.34
CA GLU A 135 -7.87 -4.13 7.67
C GLU A 135 -7.08 -5.44 7.62
N SER A 136 -6.93 -6.04 6.43
CA SER A 136 -6.35 -7.38 6.27
C SER A 136 -4.81 -7.39 6.26
N MET A 137 -4.24 -8.50 6.75
CA MET A 137 -2.83 -8.69 7.08
C MET A 137 -1.97 -9.18 5.90
N ASP A 138 -2.19 -8.67 4.68
CA ASP A 138 -1.47 -9.16 3.49
C ASP A 138 -0.11 -8.48 3.24
N ALA A 139 0.25 -7.48 4.05
CA ALA A 139 1.53 -6.79 3.98
C ALA A 139 2.42 -7.08 5.20
N ASP A 140 3.72 -6.86 5.05
CA ASP A 140 4.70 -6.97 6.12
C ASP A 140 4.72 -5.71 6.98
N LEU A 141 4.54 -4.56 6.29
CA LEU A 141 4.59 -3.23 6.85
C LEU A 141 3.37 -2.45 6.38
N TYR A 142 2.70 -1.78 7.30
CA TYR A 142 1.61 -0.85 7.05
C TYR A 142 2.04 0.55 7.47
N TYR A 143 1.95 1.50 6.52
CA TYR A 143 2.32 2.89 6.76
C TYR A 143 1.20 3.79 6.24
N PHE A 144 0.44 4.41 7.16
CA PHE A 144 -0.81 5.08 6.82
C PHE A 144 -1.13 6.21 7.79
N THR A 145 -2.09 7.05 7.42
CA THR A 145 -2.62 8.11 8.28
C THR A 145 -4.04 7.79 8.72
N SER A 146 -4.41 8.27 9.92
CA SER A 146 -5.80 8.30 10.39
C SER A 146 -6.12 9.67 11.01
N ALA A 147 -7.40 10.00 11.14
CA ALA A 147 -7.79 11.19 11.89
C ALA A 147 -7.31 11.06 13.34
N ARG A 148 -6.85 12.18 13.90
CA ARG A 148 -6.31 12.19 15.26
C ARG A 148 -7.38 11.79 16.27
N GLY A 149 -7.09 10.76 17.04
CA GLY A 149 -8.01 10.21 18.04
C GLY A 149 -9.08 9.29 17.48
N ASP A 150 -9.02 8.92 16.22
CA ASP A 150 -9.91 7.91 15.64
C ASP A 150 -9.74 6.56 16.35
N THR A 151 -10.86 5.92 16.62
CA THR A 151 -10.89 4.53 17.09
C THR A 151 -10.89 3.62 15.89
N LEU A 152 -9.72 3.11 15.54
CA LEU A 152 -9.60 2.15 14.45
C LEU A 152 -10.13 0.78 14.92
N ASN A 153 -10.85 0.08 14.03
CA ASN A 153 -11.43 -1.24 14.32
C ASN A 153 -10.40 -2.39 14.29
N PHE A 154 -9.11 -2.04 14.12
CA PHE A 154 -7.99 -2.99 14.06
C PHE A 154 -6.79 -2.42 14.84
N ASP A 155 -5.82 -3.28 15.15
CA ASP A 155 -4.56 -2.83 15.74
C ASP A 155 -3.80 -1.93 14.74
N ALA A 156 -3.76 -0.65 15.04
CA ALA A 156 -3.12 0.37 14.19
C ALA A 156 -1.59 0.39 14.31
N GLY A 157 -1.01 -0.39 15.23
CA GLY A 157 0.42 -0.32 15.52
C GLY A 157 0.80 0.93 16.31
N SER A 158 2.01 1.44 16.07
CA SER A 158 2.56 2.60 16.76
C SER A 158 2.27 3.89 15.99
N ILE A 159 1.93 4.97 16.70
CA ILE A 159 1.95 6.32 16.14
C ILE A 159 3.42 6.75 16.08
N VAL A 160 3.91 7.03 14.88
CA VAL A 160 5.32 7.37 14.60
C VAL A 160 5.49 8.83 14.18
N GLY A 161 4.41 9.59 14.09
CA GLY A 161 4.45 10.99 13.72
C GLY A 161 3.06 11.61 13.56
N VAL A 162 3.06 12.86 13.18
CA VAL A 162 1.85 13.65 12.92
C VAL A 162 1.98 14.37 11.57
N VAL A 163 0.93 14.31 10.78
CA VAL A 163 0.80 15.03 9.53
C VAL A 163 -0.04 16.27 9.77
N GLN A 164 0.61 17.45 9.71
CA GLN A 164 -0.01 18.75 9.95
C GLN A 164 -0.60 19.31 8.67
N ALA A 165 -1.80 19.89 8.74
CA ALA A 165 -2.37 20.69 7.66
C ALA A 165 -1.64 22.02 7.47
N ALA A 166 -1.61 22.48 6.23
CA ALA A 166 -1.15 23.83 5.87
C ALA A 166 -2.19 24.52 4.98
N LEU A 167 -2.29 25.85 5.11
CA LEU A 167 -2.94 26.71 4.14
C LEU A 167 -1.93 27.07 3.06
N VAL A 168 -2.26 26.77 1.82
CA VAL A 168 -1.34 26.98 0.69
C VAL A 168 -2.01 27.72 -0.48
N THR A 169 -1.23 28.54 -1.17
CA THR A 169 -1.66 29.26 -2.38
C THR A 169 -0.61 29.15 -3.49
N ALA A 170 -1.00 29.49 -4.71
CA ALA A 170 -0.08 29.53 -5.85
C ALA A 170 0.92 30.69 -5.75
N GLY A 171 0.53 31.81 -5.16
CA GLY A 171 1.31 33.03 -5.03
C GLY A 171 1.46 33.50 -3.57
N PRO A 172 2.28 34.55 -3.31
CA PRO A 172 2.57 34.99 -1.97
C PRO A 172 1.40 35.66 -1.25
N ASP A 173 0.43 36.18 -2.01
CA ASP A 173 -0.68 36.94 -1.45
C ASP A 173 -1.83 35.95 -1.07
N PHE A 174 -2.35 36.17 0.14
CA PHE A 174 -3.55 35.46 0.57
C PHE A 174 -4.79 36.15 0.00
N PRO A 175 -5.73 35.46 -0.65
CA PRO A 175 -6.92 36.05 -1.25
C PRO A 175 -7.79 36.78 -0.21
N GLU A 176 -8.36 37.95 -0.58
CA GLU A 176 -9.32 38.67 0.28
C GLU A 176 -10.60 37.88 0.52
N GLU A 177 -11.08 37.21 -0.54
CA GLU A 177 -12.24 36.31 -0.49
C GLU A 177 -11.82 34.87 -0.85
N PRO A 178 -11.20 34.12 0.09
CA PRO A 178 -10.68 32.81 -0.20
C PRO A 178 -11.78 31.80 -0.47
N ARG A 179 -11.57 30.97 -1.50
CA ARG A 179 -12.31 29.73 -1.73
C ARG A 179 -11.37 28.57 -1.41
N TYR A 180 -11.90 27.51 -0.83
CA TYR A 180 -11.05 26.44 -0.32
C TYR A 180 -11.15 25.18 -1.15
N SER A 181 -10.01 24.50 -1.34
CA SER A 181 -9.92 23.12 -1.73
C SER A 181 -9.33 22.32 -0.57
N VAL A 182 -10.04 21.28 -0.14
CA VAL A 182 -9.72 20.58 1.11
C VAL A 182 -9.36 19.13 0.80
N TRP A 183 -8.24 18.68 1.34
CA TRP A 183 -7.93 17.25 1.33
C TRP A 183 -8.95 16.49 2.18
N ALA A 184 -9.54 15.44 1.60
CA ALA A 184 -10.71 14.77 2.15
C ALA A 184 -10.56 14.31 3.61
N PRO A 185 -9.41 13.77 4.07
CA PRO A 185 -9.22 13.41 5.47
C PRO A 185 -9.33 14.57 6.47
N TYR A 186 -9.14 15.82 6.04
CA TYR A 186 -9.32 16.98 6.92
C TYR A 186 -10.76 17.49 6.98
N ARG A 187 -11.61 17.09 6.04
CA ARG A 187 -12.99 17.57 5.91
C ARG A 187 -13.80 17.54 7.23
N PRO A 188 -13.74 16.46 8.03
CA PRO A 188 -14.55 16.41 9.27
C PRO A 188 -14.11 17.43 10.33
N SER A 189 -12.89 17.93 10.24
CA SER A 189 -12.25 18.76 11.27
C SER A 189 -12.03 20.21 10.86
N VAL A 190 -12.30 20.60 9.60
CA VAL A 190 -12.20 21.99 9.17
C VAL A 190 -13.28 22.85 9.84
N SER A 191 -12.97 24.14 10.03
CA SER A 191 -13.92 25.11 10.57
C SER A 191 -15.15 25.28 9.66
N GLN A 192 -16.27 25.72 10.24
CA GLN A 192 -17.50 25.92 9.49
C GLN A 192 -17.34 26.96 8.37
N ASP A 193 -16.48 27.99 8.55
CA ASP A 193 -16.18 28.99 7.53
C ASP A 193 -15.44 28.36 6.33
N ILE A 194 -14.38 27.59 6.57
CA ILE A 194 -13.67 26.85 5.52
C ILE A 194 -14.62 25.89 4.80
N TYR A 195 -15.43 25.16 5.56
CA TYR A 195 -16.39 24.23 5.00
C TYR A 195 -17.41 24.92 4.09
N ALA A 196 -17.99 26.04 4.52
CA ALA A 196 -18.98 26.79 3.76
C ALA A 196 -18.43 27.39 2.45
N ARG A 197 -17.14 27.73 2.43
CA ARG A 197 -16.43 28.28 1.25
C ARG A 197 -15.67 27.21 0.44
N SER A 198 -15.77 25.95 0.82
CA SER A 198 -15.10 24.86 0.10
C SER A 198 -15.78 24.60 -1.23
N VAL A 199 -14.99 24.63 -2.29
CA VAL A 199 -15.43 24.39 -3.67
C VAL A 199 -15.05 23.00 -4.16
N LEU A 200 -14.07 22.38 -3.51
CA LEU A 200 -13.63 21.03 -3.81
C LEU A 200 -13.18 20.33 -2.53
N VAL A 201 -13.56 19.08 -2.39
CA VAL A 201 -13.01 18.13 -1.41
C VAL A 201 -12.57 16.91 -2.19
N SER A 202 -11.31 16.52 -2.05
CA SER A 202 -10.74 15.37 -2.77
C SER A 202 -9.70 14.66 -1.93
N ASP A 203 -9.61 13.35 -2.08
CA ASP A 203 -8.51 12.53 -1.55
C ASP A 203 -7.27 12.55 -2.48
N SER A 204 -7.43 13.02 -3.72
CA SER A 204 -6.33 13.17 -4.67
C SER A 204 -5.53 14.45 -4.45
N ILE A 205 -4.40 14.35 -3.78
CA ILE A 205 -3.45 15.47 -3.62
C ILE A 205 -3.02 16.05 -4.97
N PRO A 206 -2.65 15.27 -6.00
CA PRO A 206 -2.30 15.82 -7.31
C PRO A 206 -3.39 16.71 -7.91
N ALA A 207 -4.66 16.29 -7.84
CA ALA A 207 -5.78 17.08 -8.36
C ALA A 207 -5.94 18.41 -7.60
N LEU A 208 -5.77 18.39 -6.26
CA LEU A 208 -5.80 19.61 -5.44
C LEU A 208 -4.67 20.55 -5.83
N LEU A 209 -3.44 20.04 -5.96
CA LEU A 209 -2.27 20.83 -6.32
C LEU A 209 -2.40 21.51 -7.69
N ASP A 210 -2.90 20.81 -8.69
CA ASP A 210 -3.10 21.35 -10.04
C ASP A 210 -4.12 22.50 -10.03
N LEU A 211 -5.21 22.34 -9.29
CA LEU A 211 -6.21 23.37 -9.16
C LEU A 211 -5.69 24.59 -8.39
N ILE A 212 -4.95 24.40 -7.30
CA ILE A 212 -4.37 25.49 -6.53
C ILE A 212 -3.37 26.29 -7.38
N ARG A 213 -2.50 25.59 -8.13
CA ARG A 213 -1.49 26.25 -8.99
C ARG A 213 -2.08 27.10 -10.10
N THR A 214 -3.27 26.74 -10.57
CA THR A 214 -3.92 27.39 -11.71
C THR A 214 -4.95 28.46 -11.31
N ASN A 215 -5.24 28.62 -10.00
CA ASN A 215 -6.28 29.52 -9.50
C ASN A 215 -5.78 30.36 -8.33
N SER A 216 -5.51 31.64 -8.59
CA SER A 216 -4.98 32.59 -7.58
C SER A 216 -5.90 32.81 -6.37
N ASN A 217 -7.21 32.62 -6.51
CA ASN A 217 -8.19 32.80 -5.44
C ASN A 217 -8.48 31.50 -4.65
N LEU A 218 -7.77 30.42 -5.01
CA LEU A 218 -7.98 29.13 -4.36
C LEU A 218 -6.93 28.88 -3.27
N VAL A 219 -7.40 28.59 -2.08
CA VAL A 219 -6.55 28.23 -0.94
C VAL A 219 -6.67 26.71 -0.71
N GLY A 220 -5.54 26.03 -0.69
CA GLY A 220 -5.48 24.61 -0.35
C GLY A 220 -5.41 24.41 1.17
N VAL A 221 -6.20 23.45 1.66
CA VAL A 221 -6.05 22.87 3.01
C VAL A 221 -5.54 21.45 2.80
N ILE A 222 -4.22 21.30 2.81
CA ILE A 222 -3.51 20.07 2.46
C ILE A 222 -2.43 19.74 3.49
N PRO A 223 -1.91 18.49 3.52
CA PRO A 223 -0.73 18.17 4.32
C PRO A 223 0.47 19.06 3.96
N SER A 224 1.17 19.57 4.96
CA SER A 224 2.34 20.43 4.77
C SER A 224 3.43 19.77 3.92
N GLN A 225 3.59 18.45 4.03
CA GLN A 225 4.55 17.66 3.25
C GLN A 225 4.20 17.59 1.75
N ALA A 226 2.95 17.86 1.38
CA ALA A 226 2.51 17.90 -0.01
C ALA A 226 2.65 19.30 -0.65
N ALA A 227 3.01 20.32 0.11
CA ALA A 227 2.98 21.74 -0.31
C ALA A 227 4.13 22.14 -1.25
N SER A 228 4.89 21.19 -1.81
CA SER A 228 6.03 21.49 -2.68
C SER A 228 5.66 22.39 -3.87
N GLY A 229 6.39 23.52 -4.00
CA GLY A 229 6.16 24.51 -5.04
C GLY A 229 4.94 25.41 -4.83
N LEU A 230 4.37 25.42 -3.63
CA LEU A 230 3.31 26.33 -3.20
C LEU A 230 3.80 27.20 -2.04
N VAL A 231 3.12 28.33 -1.82
CA VAL A 231 3.37 29.21 -0.67
C VAL A 231 2.55 28.72 0.52
N ILE A 232 3.25 28.42 1.61
CA ILE A 232 2.63 28.06 2.87
C ILE A 232 2.39 29.33 3.67
N HIS A 233 1.14 29.55 4.08
CA HIS A 233 0.77 30.67 4.92
C HIS A 233 0.90 30.33 6.41
N PRO A 234 1.33 31.28 7.25
CA PRO A 234 1.66 31.02 8.66
C PRO A 234 0.45 30.86 9.58
N ASP A 235 -0.77 30.82 9.04
CA ASP A 235 -1.95 30.58 9.86
C ASP A 235 -1.97 29.10 10.26
N PRO A 236 -1.68 28.78 11.52
CA PRO A 236 -1.63 27.39 11.95
C PRO A 236 -3.05 26.84 12.04
N LEU A 237 -3.28 25.72 11.39
CA LEU A 237 -4.46 24.89 11.60
C LEU A 237 -4.10 23.75 12.60
N PRO A 238 -3.76 24.06 13.87
CA PRO A 238 -3.16 23.10 14.79
C PRO A 238 -4.10 21.96 15.15
N HIS A 239 -5.40 22.15 14.93
CA HIS A 239 -6.42 21.15 15.13
C HIS A 239 -6.58 20.20 13.94
N LEU A 240 -6.05 20.54 12.78
CA LEU A 240 -6.10 19.71 11.58
C LEU A 240 -4.83 18.88 11.48
N GLN A 241 -4.88 17.71 12.10
CA GLN A 241 -3.77 16.76 12.15
C GLN A 241 -4.27 15.37 11.84
N GLN A 242 -3.39 14.57 11.21
CA GLN A 242 -3.55 13.13 11.07
C GLN A 242 -2.46 12.43 11.86
N ASP A 243 -2.78 11.39 12.58
CA ASP A 243 -1.80 10.52 13.20
C ASP A 243 -1.18 9.62 12.12
N LEU A 244 0.14 9.53 12.11
CA LEU A 244 0.91 8.69 11.18
C LEU A 244 1.23 7.37 11.88
N HIS A 245 0.76 6.28 11.33
CA HIS A 245 0.87 4.95 11.90
C HIS A 245 1.88 4.09 11.17
N LEU A 246 2.65 3.33 11.95
CA LEU A 246 3.51 2.25 11.48
C LEU A 246 3.11 0.96 12.18
N ARG A 247 2.70 -0.03 11.41
CA ARG A 247 2.33 -1.35 11.90
C ARG A 247 3.11 -2.42 11.18
N PHE A 248 3.50 -3.44 11.89
CA PHE A 248 4.12 -4.63 11.34
C PHE A 248 3.17 -5.82 11.42
N SER A 249 3.24 -6.73 10.45
CA SER A 249 2.65 -8.05 10.63
C SER A 249 3.38 -8.80 11.76
N ASP A 250 2.70 -9.74 12.41
CA ASP A 250 3.29 -10.53 13.50
C ASP A 250 4.59 -11.23 13.08
N ALA A 251 4.62 -11.74 11.84
CA ALA A 251 5.78 -12.38 11.28
C ALA A 251 6.95 -11.40 11.07
N PHE A 252 6.65 -10.21 10.53
CA PHE A 252 7.66 -9.21 10.22
C PHE A 252 8.16 -8.46 11.47
N SER A 253 7.34 -8.31 12.50
CA SER A 253 7.66 -7.60 13.75
C SER A 253 8.93 -8.14 14.45
N ARG A 254 9.27 -9.42 14.22
CA ARG A 254 10.45 -10.09 14.77
C ARG A 254 11.70 -9.93 13.90
N SER A 255 11.60 -9.31 12.75
CA SER A 255 12.73 -9.11 11.83
C SER A 255 13.68 -8.02 12.33
N THR A 256 14.95 -8.12 11.92
CA THR A 256 15.94 -7.07 12.18
C THR A 256 15.55 -5.74 11.54
N MET A 257 14.84 -5.79 10.41
CA MET A 257 14.34 -4.60 9.73
C MET A 257 13.23 -3.91 10.54
N ALA A 258 12.29 -4.66 11.13
CA ALA A 258 11.27 -4.09 12.02
C ALA A 258 11.88 -3.46 13.27
N GLN A 259 12.89 -4.09 13.86
CA GLN A 259 13.65 -3.53 14.99
C GLN A 259 14.36 -2.23 14.60
N TRP A 260 15.00 -2.19 13.43
CA TRP A 260 15.64 -0.98 12.91
C TRP A 260 14.63 0.14 12.67
N LEU A 261 13.49 -0.18 12.05
CA LEU A 261 12.39 0.78 11.83
C LEU A 261 11.85 1.33 13.15
N SER A 262 11.60 0.47 14.12
CA SER A 262 11.12 0.88 15.45
C SER A 262 12.11 1.81 16.15
N ALA A 263 13.40 1.54 16.07
CA ALA A 263 14.43 2.40 16.65
C ALA A 263 14.51 3.77 15.96
N ARG A 264 14.39 3.81 14.62
CA ARG A 264 14.43 5.05 13.84
C ARG A 264 13.27 6.02 14.18
N PHE A 265 12.11 5.51 14.54
CA PHE A 265 10.95 6.32 14.90
C PHE A 265 10.82 6.56 16.42
N ALA A 266 11.74 6.02 17.22
CA ALA A 266 11.78 6.27 18.67
C ALA A 266 12.64 7.50 19.03
N GLU A 267 13.44 8.01 18.08
CA GLU A 267 14.22 9.25 18.18
C GLU A 267 13.37 10.47 17.79
#